data_bfdda9616be173e8a31c69bbb01eb550
#
_entry.id   bfdda9616be173e8a31c69bbb01eb550
#
_cell.length_a   1.000
_cell.length_b   1.000
_cell.length_c   1.000
_cell.angle_alpha   90.00
_cell.angle_beta   90.00
_cell.angle_gamma   90.00
#
_symmetry.space_group_name_H-M   'P 1'
#
loop_
_entity.id
_entity.type
_entity.pdbx_description
1 polymer ?
#
loop_
_entity_poly.entity_id
_entity_poly.type
_entity_poly.pdbx_seq_one_letter_code
_entity_poly.pdbx_strand_id
1 'polypeptide(L)'
;MTFMRVFAVLIFALATLGCGSDPSGSNNASTVKATATPTPTNTVPTYTYEVVNTFPHDPQAFTQGLYFHNDFLYESTGQYEESTFRKVDLKTGRVVEQRKLGDDFFGEGLTFFGNKFYQLTWREGTAFIYNADMTPAGEKRYLGEGWGLTHDDKNLIISDGTHVIRFVDPETFKTVRAIVVNREDGRPLINLNELEYINGEIWANIWHSEEPQILGRPNHIARIDPANGKLLGYIDLSGISPDDERRDKENTLNGIAYDPATERIFVTGKRWRRLFEIKVKPKQ
;
A
#
# COMPACT_ATOMS: atom_id res chain seq x y z
N MET A 1 -44.17 24.60 11.73
CA MET A 1 -43.86 25.93 11.17
C MET A 1 -42.87 25.75 10.04
N THR A 2 -43.41 25.83 8.84
CA THR A 2 -42.75 25.54 7.57
C THR A 2 -42.16 26.83 7.01
N PHE A 3 -40.85 26.85 6.73
CA PHE A 3 -40.28 27.96 5.94
C PHE A 3 -39.74 27.40 4.61
N MET A 4 -40.50 27.76 3.58
CA MET A 4 -40.20 27.57 2.17
C MET A 4 -39.32 28.75 1.70
N ARG A 5 -38.15 28.51 1.15
CA ARG A 5 -37.33 29.52 0.48
C ARG A 5 -37.41 29.32 -1.03
N VAL A 6 -37.95 30.34 -1.68
CA VAL A 6 -38.09 30.49 -3.13
C VAL A 6 -36.73 30.91 -3.71
N PHE A 7 -36.26 30.22 -4.76
CA PHE A 7 -35.14 30.67 -5.59
C PHE A 7 -35.68 31.35 -6.86
N ALA A 8 -35.30 32.58 -7.06
CA ALA A 8 -35.59 33.36 -8.25
C ALA A 8 -34.58 33.06 -9.36
N VAL A 9 -35.06 32.72 -10.55
CA VAL A 9 -34.30 32.53 -11.77
C VAL A 9 -34.25 33.88 -12.51
N LEU A 10 -33.01 34.35 -12.77
CA LEU A 10 -32.81 35.51 -13.67
C LEU A 10 -32.44 34.99 -15.06
N ILE A 11 -33.29 35.35 -16.02
CA ILE A 11 -33.08 35.12 -17.46
C ILE A 11 -32.47 36.39 -18.04
N PHE A 12 -31.30 36.28 -18.67
CA PHE A 12 -30.73 37.34 -19.51
C PHE A 12 -30.96 37.03 -20.98
N ALA A 13 -31.61 37.95 -21.68
CA ALA A 13 -31.90 37.90 -23.10
C ALA A 13 -30.70 38.42 -23.91
N LEU A 14 -30.33 37.68 -24.98
CA LEU A 14 -29.37 38.10 -26.00
C LEU A 14 -30.11 38.96 -27.06
N ALA A 15 -29.54 40.11 -27.39
CA ALA A 15 -29.91 40.89 -28.56
C ALA A 15 -28.87 40.69 -29.67
N THR A 16 -29.35 40.35 -30.86
CA THR A 16 -28.64 40.24 -32.13
C THR A 16 -28.75 41.51 -32.95
N LEU A 17 -27.66 41.97 -33.53
CA LEU A 17 -27.56 42.87 -34.70
C LEU A 17 -26.23 42.58 -35.36
N GLY A 18 -26.06 42.34 -36.59
CA GLY A 18 -26.59 42.53 -37.89
C GLY A 18 -25.56 43.11 -38.84
N CYS A 19 -25.20 42.37 -39.90
CA CYS A 19 -24.70 42.71 -41.23
C CYS A 19 -23.49 43.65 -41.45
N GLY A 20 -22.56 43.16 -42.28
CA GLY A 20 -21.58 43.97 -43.05
C GLY A 20 -20.72 43.11 -43.96
N SER A 21 -20.92 43.22 -45.22
CA SER A 21 -20.47 42.58 -46.44
C SER A 21 -18.94 42.53 -46.68
N ASP A 22 -18.54 41.47 -47.41
CA ASP A 22 -17.20 41.17 -48.03
C ASP A 22 -16.54 42.30 -48.84
N PRO A 23 -15.21 42.23 -49.11
CA PRO A 23 -14.78 41.40 -50.23
C PRO A 23 -13.38 40.69 -50.11
N SER A 24 -13.32 39.59 -50.79
CA SER A 24 -12.19 38.92 -51.46
C SER A 24 -10.73 39.37 -51.18
N GLY A 25 -9.98 38.48 -50.53
CA GLY A 25 -8.54 38.49 -50.50
C GLY A 25 -8.01 37.05 -50.42
N SER A 26 -7.60 36.53 -51.56
CA SER A 26 -6.88 35.25 -51.69
C SER A 26 -5.55 35.31 -50.95
N ASN A 27 -5.41 34.62 -49.83
CA ASN A 27 -4.11 34.34 -49.24
C ASN A 27 -3.96 32.83 -49.05
N ASN A 28 -3.07 32.27 -49.88
CA ASN A 28 -2.53 30.93 -49.70
C ASN A 28 -1.83 30.84 -48.34
N ALA A 29 -2.51 30.41 -47.33
CA ALA A 29 -1.89 30.02 -46.09
C ALA A 29 -1.46 28.56 -46.20
N SER A 30 -0.18 28.32 -46.35
CA SER A 30 0.45 27.02 -46.18
C SER A 30 0.16 26.51 -44.80
N THR A 31 -0.70 25.52 -44.71
CA THR A 31 -1.02 24.80 -43.45
C THR A 31 0.23 24.05 -43.01
N VAL A 32 1.04 24.64 -42.15
CA VAL A 32 2.09 23.94 -41.43
C VAL A 32 1.38 22.96 -40.48
N LYS A 33 1.36 21.71 -40.89
CA LYS A 33 0.87 20.60 -40.04
C LYS A 33 1.79 20.55 -38.84
N ALA A 34 1.37 21.10 -37.73
CA ALA A 34 2.07 20.96 -36.45
C ALA A 34 2.18 19.47 -36.15
N THR A 35 3.36 18.92 -36.31
CA THR A 35 3.70 17.57 -35.85
C THR A 35 3.67 17.65 -34.32
N ALA A 36 2.62 17.12 -33.72
CA ALA A 36 2.55 16.99 -32.26
C ALA A 36 3.74 16.12 -31.84
N THR A 37 4.71 16.72 -31.17
CA THR A 37 5.77 16.00 -30.49
C THR A 37 5.06 15.06 -29.47
N PRO A 38 5.30 13.75 -29.53
CA PRO A 38 4.68 12.86 -28.56
C PRO A 38 5.13 13.32 -27.17
N THR A 39 4.18 13.70 -26.32
CA THR A 39 4.42 13.91 -24.90
C THR A 39 5.04 12.61 -24.39
N PRO A 40 6.21 12.64 -23.72
CA PRO A 40 6.80 11.43 -23.17
C PRO A 40 5.77 10.80 -22.22
N THR A 41 5.22 9.67 -22.59
CA THR A 41 4.42 8.85 -21.70
C THR A 41 5.37 8.38 -20.62
N ASN A 42 5.26 8.97 -19.43
CA ASN A 42 6.04 8.61 -18.25
C ASN A 42 5.50 7.25 -17.76
N THR A 43 5.80 6.20 -18.52
CA THR A 43 5.36 4.84 -18.19
C THR A 43 6.15 4.36 -16.98
N VAL A 44 5.45 4.14 -15.88
CA VAL A 44 6.01 3.53 -14.67
C VAL A 44 6.43 2.10 -15.00
N PRO A 45 7.69 1.69 -14.75
CA PRO A 45 8.16 0.36 -15.08
C PRO A 45 7.40 -0.70 -14.27
N THR A 46 7.14 -1.84 -14.92
CA THR A 46 6.59 -3.01 -14.26
C THR A 46 7.67 -4.09 -14.22
N TYR A 47 7.83 -4.70 -13.07
CA TYR A 47 8.74 -5.82 -12.82
C TYR A 47 7.93 -7.11 -12.71
N THR A 48 8.59 -8.23 -12.91
CA THR A 48 8.06 -9.58 -12.68
C THR A 48 8.87 -10.25 -11.59
N TYR A 49 8.57 -11.50 -11.29
CA TYR A 49 9.21 -12.25 -10.23
C TYR A 49 9.65 -13.64 -10.70
N GLU A 50 10.51 -14.23 -9.90
CA GLU A 50 10.85 -15.66 -9.91
C GLU A 50 10.68 -16.17 -8.48
N VAL A 51 9.98 -17.29 -8.31
CA VAL A 51 9.91 -18.00 -7.03
C VAL A 51 11.19 -18.77 -6.82
N VAL A 52 11.92 -18.44 -5.76
CA VAL A 52 13.17 -19.11 -5.37
C VAL A 52 12.87 -20.27 -4.45
N ASN A 53 12.05 -20.04 -3.44
CA ASN A 53 11.60 -21.04 -2.47
C ASN A 53 10.12 -20.85 -2.13
N THR A 54 9.52 -21.93 -1.65
CA THR A 54 8.15 -21.92 -1.12
C THR A 54 8.17 -22.55 0.26
N PHE A 55 7.55 -21.88 1.23
CA PHE A 55 7.46 -22.32 2.62
C PHE A 55 6.02 -22.51 3.03
N PRO A 56 5.72 -23.37 4.01
CA PRO A 56 4.40 -23.45 4.61
C PRO A 56 4.01 -22.13 5.29
N HIS A 57 2.74 -21.78 5.20
CA HIS A 57 2.16 -20.65 5.90
C HIS A 57 0.80 -21.07 6.50
N ASP A 58 0.41 -20.47 7.62
CA ASP A 58 -0.81 -20.81 8.33
C ASP A 58 -2.06 -20.30 7.57
N PRO A 59 -2.94 -21.19 7.07
CA PRO A 59 -4.13 -20.77 6.33
C PRO A 59 -5.20 -20.09 7.20
N GLN A 60 -5.00 -19.99 8.50
CA GLN A 60 -5.84 -19.20 9.41
C GLN A 60 -5.28 -17.79 9.64
N ALA A 61 -4.03 -17.54 9.24
CA ALA A 61 -3.40 -16.24 9.38
C ALA A 61 -4.02 -15.19 8.45
N PHE A 62 -4.81 -14.28 9.01
CA PHE A 62 -5.24 -13.09 8.28
C PHE A 62 -4.12 -12.03 8.34
N THR A 63 -3.08 -12.25 7.54
CA THR A 63 -1.82 -11.49 7.56
C THR A 63 -2.03 -10.01 7.29
N GLN A 64 -1.58 -9.16 8.23
CA GLN A 64 -1.66 -7.71 8.14
C GLN A 64 -0.31 -7.01 8.28
N GLY A 65 0.69 -7.70 8.82
CA GLY A 65 2.06 -7.23 8.90
C GLY A 65 3.01 -8.40 8.93
N LEU A 66 4.14 -8.29 8.24
CA LEU A 66 5.15 -9.33 8.14
C LEU A 66 6.54 -8.71 8.29
N TYR A 67 7.42 -9.32 9.08
CA TYR A 67 8.76 -8.83 9.29
C TYR A 67 9.75 -9.99 9.47
N PHE A 68 10.90 -9.95 8.81
CA PHE A 68 11.94 -10.95 8.99
C PHE A 68 13.02 -10.45 9.97
N HIS A 69 13.29 -11.24 11.01
CA HIS A 69 14.33 -10.91 12.00
C HIS A 69 14.92 -12.16 12.63
N ASN A 70 16.26 -12.25 12.65
CA ASN A 70 17.01 -13.35 13.31
C ASN A 70 16.49 -14.73 12.93
N ASP A 71 16.40 -15.04 11.62
CA ASP A 71 15.96 -16.32 11.04
C ASP A 71 14.49 -16.70 11.29
N PHE A 72 13.70 -15.79 11.85
CA PHE A 72 12.27 -15.96 12.06
C PHE A 72 11.45 -14.93 11.29
N LEU A 73 10.25 -15.32 10.95
CA LEU A 73 9.22 -14.37 10.56
C LEU A 73 8.44 -13.94 11.80
N TYR A 74 8.17 -12.66 11.89
CA TYR A 74 7.24 -12.08 12.84
C TYR A 74 6.02 -11.60 12.08
N GLU A 75 4.86 -11.98 12.54
CA GLU A 75 3.60 -11.77 11.83
C GLU A 75 2.56 -11.15 12.72
N SER A 76 1.90 -10.11 12.24
CA SER A 76 0.69 -9.54 12.80
C SER A 76 -0.50 -10.04 12.01
N THR A 77 -1.49 -10.61 12.69
CA THR A 77 -2.74 -11.04 12.07
C THR A 77 -3.91 -10.19 12.54
N GLY A 78 -4.85 -9.93 11.63
CA GLY A 78 -6.09 -9.23 11.90
C GLY A 78 -7.23 -10.16 12.30
N GLN A 79 -8.39 -9.62 12.43
CA GLN A 79 -9.70 -10.09 12.86
C GLN A 79 -9.96 -9.84 14.35
N TYR A 80 -11.11 -9.23 14.65
CA TYR A 80 -11.54 -9.06 16.03
C TYR A 80 -11.66 -10.42 16.72
N GLU A 81 -11.32 -10.47 17.99
CA GLU A 81 -11.28 -11.70 18.81
C GLU A 81 -10.19 -12.71 18.41
N GLU A 82 -9.53 -12.57 17.23
CA GLU A 82 -8.55 -13.53 16.71
C GLU A 82 -7.16 -12.92 16.46
N SER A 83 -7.02 -11.60 16.54
CA SER A 83 -5.76 -10.89 16.23
C SER A 83 -4.60 -11.32 17.10
N THR A 84 -3.44 -11.53 16.46
CA THR A 84 -2.23 -11.99 17.17
C THR A 84 -0.98 -11.24 16.68
N PHE A 85 0.02 -11.20 17.56
CA PHE A 85 1.43 -10.99 17.21
C PHE A 85 2.15 -12.30 17.43
N ARG A 86 2.82 -12.85 16.42
CA ARG A 86 3.43 -14.17 16.46
C ARG A 86 4.83 -14.24 15.87
N LYS A 87 5.63 -15.15 16.41
CA LYS A 87 6.93 -15.55 15.88
C LYS A 87 6.77 -16.90 15.19
N VAL A 88 7.22 -16.99 13.95
CA VAL A 88 7.00 -18.14 13.06
C VAL A 88 8.35 -18.67 12.57
N ASP A 89 8.56 -19.98 12.68
CA ASP A 89 9.69 -20.65 12.06
C ASP A 89 9.52 -20.67 10.55
N LEU A 90 10.45 -20.04 9.82
CA LEU A 90 10.36 -19.87 8.37
C LEU A 90 10.22 -21.20 7.62
N LYS A 91 10.96 -22.23 8.03
CA LYS A 91 11.04 -23.50 7.26
C LYS A 91 9.80 -24.35 7.41
N THR A 92 9.19 -24.31 8.57
CA THR A 92 8.06 -25.18 8.92
C THR A 92 6.72 -24.47 8.93
N GLY A 93 6.70 -23.13 8.92
CA GLY A 93 5.48 -22.32 9.10
C GLY A 93 4.88 -22.43 10.50
N ARG A 94 5.58 -23.08 11.46
CA ARG A 94 5.08 -23.30 12.80
C ARG A 94 5.20 -22.04 13.65
N VAL A 95 4.10 -21.65 14.30
CA VAL A 95 4.10 -20.61 15.31
C VAL A 95 4.86 -21.11 16.54
N VAL A 96 5.99 -20.48 16.87
CA VAL A 96 6.83 -20.82 18.03
C VAL A 96 6.46 -20.05 19.27
N GLU A 97 5.97 -18.82 19.09
CA GLU A 97 5.46 -17.95 20.14
C GLU A 97 4.38 -17.03 19.61
N GLN A 98 3.39 -16.71 20.40
CA GLN A 98 2.36 -15.74 20.03
C GLN A 98 1.82 -14.97 21.23
N ARG A 99 1.33 -13.77 20.93
CA ARG A 99 0.54 -12.92 21.84
C ARG A 99 -0.80 -12.67 21.17
N LYS A 100 -1.90 -13.00 21.84
CA LYS A 100 -3.25 -12.61 21.41
C LYS A 100 -3.47 -11.16 21.82
N LEU A 101 -4.08 -10.36 20.96
CA LEU A 101 -4.57 -9.02 21.29
C LEU A 101 -5.89 -9.15 22.08
N GLY A 102 -6.30 -8.06 22.74
CA GLY A 102 -7.65 -7.99 23.32
C GLY A 102 -8.72 -8.12 22.22
N ASP A 103 -9.86 -8.64 22.58
CA ASP A 103 -10.93 -9.00 21.62
C ASP A 103 -11.46 -7.81 20.82
N ASP A 104 -11.35 -6.59 21.35
CA ASP A 104 -11.77 -5.34 20.71
C ASP A 104 -10.73 -4.74 19.75
N PHE A 105 -9.60 -5.42 19.51
CA PHE A 105 -8.54 -4.93 18.63
C PHE A 105 -8.42 -5.76 17.36
N PHE A 106 -8.33 -5.07 16.24
CA PHE A 106 -7.97 -5.66 14.97
C PHE A 106 -6.50 -5.36 14.68
N GLY A 107 -5.63 -6.37 14.76
CA GLY A 107 -4.19 -6.23 14.51
C GLY A 107 -3.88 -5.91 13.06
N GLU A 108 -2.92 -5.01 12.85
CA GLU A 108 -2.52 -4.48 11.54
C GLU A 108 -0.98 -4.53 11.37
N GLY A 109 -0.39 -3.58 10.68
CA GLY A 109 1.01 -3.53 10.33
C GLY A 109 1.98 -3.77 11.49
N LEU A 110 3.13 -4.37 11.18
CA LEU A 110 4.16 -4.77 12.16
C LEU A 110 5.54 -4.37 11.65
N THR A 111 6.40 -3.87 12.54
CA THR A 111 7.81 -3.67 12.24
C THR A 111 8.69 -3.79 13.48
N PHE A 112 10.02 -3.92 13.30
CA PHE A 112 11.00 -3.95 14.38
C PHE A 112 11.96 -2.77 14.26
N PHE A 113 11.88 -1.84 15.19
CA PHE A 113 12.69 -0.64 15.20
C PHE A 113 13.21 -0.31 16.60
N GLY A 114 14.47 0.11 16.72
CA GLY A 114 15.05 0.49 18.01
C GLY A 114 14.99 -0.63 19.06
N ASN A 115 15.21 -1.87 18.66
CA ASN A 115 15.13 -3.07 19.52
C ASN A 115 13.73 -3.35 20.11
N LYS A 116 12.69 -2.89 19.43
CA LYS A 116 11.27 -3.11 19.81
C LYS A 116 10.43 -3.44 18.59
N PHE A 117 9.41 -4.28 18.79
CA PHE A 117 8.35 -4.46 17.82
C PHE A 117 7.24 -3.44 18.05
N TYR A 118 6.67 -2.96 16.95
CA TYR A 118 5.50 -2.09 16.92
C TYR A 118 4.43 -2.77 16.09
N GLN A 119 3.23 -2.93 16.66
CA GLN A 119 2.06 -3.50 15.99
C GLN A 119 0.93 -2.49 16.01
N LEU A 120 0.42 -2.12 14.84
CA LEU A 120 -0.73 -1.22 14.72
C LEU A 120 -2.04 -1.97 14.95
N THR A 121 -3.11 -1.21 15.14
CA THR A 121 -4.50 -1.67 15.10
C THR A 121 -5.26 -0.88 14.05
N TRP A 122 -6.36 -1.45 13.51
CA TRP A 122 -7.10 -0.83 12.41
C TRP A 122 -7.69 0.53 12.77
N ARG A 123 -8.72 0.54 13.61
CA ARG A 123 -9.50 1.75 13.96
C ARG A 123 -9.34 2.20 15.39
N GLU A 124 -8.75 1.37 16.22
CA GLU A 124 -8.62 1.62 17.65
C GLU A 124 -7.54 2.66 17.96
N GLY A 125 -6.76 3.08 16.94
CA GLY A 125 -5.75 4.13 17.08
C GLY A 125 -4.67 3.79 18.11
N THR A 126 -4.39 2.50 18.29
CA THR A 126 -3.44 1.98 19.26
C THR A 126 -2.30 1.27 18.55
N ALA A 127 -1.07 1.59 18.91
CA ALA A 127 0.11 0.83 18.54
C ALA A 127 0.64 0.12 19.78
N PHE A 128 0.62 -1.20 19.78
CA PHE A 128 1.24 -2.01 20.81
C PHE A 128 2.75 -2.08 20.61
N ILE A 129 3.49 -2.03 21.70
CA ILE A 129 4.96 -2.08 21.71
C ILE A 129 5.39 -3.31 22.49
N TYR A 130 6.33 -4.05 21.92
CA TYR A 130 6.91 -5.22 22.57
C TYR A 130 8.43 -5.14 22.54
N ASN A 131 9.07 -5.70 23.54
CA ASN A 131 10.51 -5.92 23.53
C ASN A 131 10.90 -6.98 22.46
N ALA A 132 12.19 -7.11 22.18
CA ALA A 132 12.70 -8.10 21.22
C ALA A 132 12.34 -9.56 21.58
N ASP A 133 12.10 -9.84 22.85
CA ASP A 133 11.62 -11.12 23.38
C ASP A 133 10.08 -11.25 23.37
N MET A 134 9.39 -10.38 22.67
CA MET A 134 7.93 -10.30 22.55
C MET A 134 7.20 -9.98 23.85
N THR A 135 7.87 -9.64 24.96
CA THR A 135 7.20 -9.17 26.16
C THR A 135 6.59 -7.78 25.95
N PRO A 136 5.39 -7.49 26.49
CA PRO A 136 4.78 -6.16 26.37
C PRO A 136 5.69 -5.05 26.92
N ALA A 137 5.84 -3.95 26.19
CA ALA A 137 6.65 -2.80 26.55
C ALA A 137 5.88 -1.48 26.60
N GLY A 138 4.57 -1.51 26.32
CA GLY A 138 3.69 -0.36 26.37
C GLY A 138 2.83 -0.19 25.14
N GLU A 139 2.23 0.98 25.01
CA GLU A 139 1.40 1.35 23.87
C GLU A 139 1.57 2.83 23.52
N LYS A 140 1.23 3.19 22.30
CA LYS A 140 1.11 4.57 21.82
C LYS A 140 -0.25 4.78 21.19
N ARG A 141 -0.68 6.03 21.11
CA ARG A 141 -1.93 6.41 20.44
C ARG A 141 -1.63 7.21 19.18
N TYR A 142 -2.40 6.96 18.13
CA TYR A 142 -2.35 7.71 16.88
C TYR A 142 -3.75 8.03 16.37
N LEU A 143 -3.85 8.96 15.42
CA LEU A 143 -5.13 9.36 14.83
C LEU A 143 -5.34 8.68 13.48
N GLY A 144 -6.59 8.36 13.19
CA GLY A 144 -7.00 7.71 11.95
C GLY A 144 -6.83 6.19 11.99
N GLU A 145 -6.92 5.58 10.83
CA GLU A 145 -6.69 4.14 10.67
C GLU A 145 -5.18 3.85 10.59
N GLY A 146 -4.77 2.66 11.00
CA GLY A 146 -3.46 2.11 10.78
C GLY A 146 -3.59 0.84 9.96
N TRP A 147 -2.85 0.74 8.83
CA TRP A 147 -2.82 -0.42 7.97
C TRP A 147 -1.42 -1.03 7.95
N GLY A 148 -0.57 -0.68 6.99
CA GLY A 148 0.81 -1.15 6.94
C GLY A 148 1.74 -0.35 7.83
N LEU A 149 2.83 -0.99 8.25
CA LEU A 149 3.88 -0.39 9.08
C LEU A 149 5.25 -0.91 8.69
N THR A 150 6.16 0.00 8.38
CA THR A 150 7.60 -0.27 8.24
C THR A 150 8.40 0.90 8.88
N HIS A 151 9.68 0.99 8.62
CA HIS A 151 10.53 2.08 9.12
C HIS A 151 11.66 2.42 8.16
N ASP A 152 12.12 3.67 8.19
CA ASP A 152 13.46 4.08 7.73
C ASP A 152 14.43 4.13 8.93
N ASP A 153 15.59 4.73 8.78
CA ASP A 153 16.59 4.82 9.86
C ASP A 153 16.14 5.71 11.04
N LYS A 154 15.05 6.46 10.91
CA LYS A 154 14.62 7.48 11.88
C LYS A 154 13.16 7.41 12.27
N ASN A 155 12.30 7.03 11.36
CA ASN A 155 10.86 7.16 11.51
C ASN A 155 10.17 5.82 11.28
N LEU A 156 9.06 5.61 11.95
CA LEU A 156 8.06 4.65 11.53
C LEU A 156 7.32 5.18 10.30
N ILE A 157 6.93 4.30 9.39
CA ILE A 157 6.25 4.64 8.14
C ILE A 157 4.93 3.89 8.11
N ILE A 158 3.82 4.63 8.00
CA ILE A 158 2.45 4.10 8.17
C ILE A 158 1.61 4.39 6.92
N SER A 159 0.91 3.37 6.43
CA SER A 159 -0.21 3.50 5.50
C SER A 159 -1.54 3.46 6.25
N ASP A 160 -2.63 3.94 5.62
CA ASP A 160 -3.98 3.97 6.18
C ASP A 160 -5.06 3.66 5.12
N GLY A 161 -4.68 2.95 4.06
CA GLY A 161 -5.55 2.62 2.94
C GLY A 161 -5.79 3.77 1.96
N THR A 162 -5.38 4.98 2.28
CA THR A 162 -5.38 6.11 1.34
C THR A 162 -4.14 6.09 0.44
N HIS A 163 -3.95 7.12 -0.34
CA HIS A 163 -2.73 7.38 -1.13
C HIS A 163 -1.67 8.18 -0.36
N VAL A 164 -1.86 8.37 0.94
CA VAL A 164 -0.95 9.12 1.82
C VAL A 164 -0.16 8.13 2.67
N ILE A 165 1.15 8.26 2.68
CA ILE A 165 2.04 7.53 3.58
C ILE A 165 2.61 8.53 4.59
N ARG A 166 2.47 8.23 5.87
CA ARG A 166 2.90 9.08 6.98
C ARG A 166 4.21 8.59 7.57
N PHE A 167 5.13 9.51 7.83
CA PHE A 167 6.35 9.26 8.60
C PHE A 167 6.11 9.76 10.02
N VAL A 168 6.33 8.89 10.98
CA VAL A 168 5.93 9.08 12.37
C VAL A 168 7.14 8.95 13.27
N ASP A 169 7.31 9.90 14.17
CA ASP A 169 8.34 9.83 15.22
C ASP A 169 8.02 8.66 16.17
N PRO A 170 8.95 7.72 16.39
CA PRO A 170 8.68 6.51 17.16
C PRO A 170 8.43 6.77 18.66
N GLU A 171 8.95 7.88 19.20
CA GLU A 171 8.80 8.20 20.62
C GLU A 171 7.46 8.88 20.92
N THR A 172 7.03 9.79 20.05
CA THR A 172 5.82 10.59 20.26
C THR A 172 4.61 10.08 19.47
N PHE A 173 4.82 9.22 18.47
CA PHE A 173 3.82 8.75 17.50
C PHE A 173 3.13 9.89 16.72
N LYS A 174 3.80 11.05 16.62
CA LYS A 174 3.32 12.18 15.84
C LYS A 174 3.85 12.11 14.41
N THR A 175 3.00 12.45 13.46
CA THR A 175 3.42 12.59 12.06
C THR A 175 4.41 13.75 11.92
N VAL A 176 5.61 13.47 11.42
CA VAL A 176 6.67 14.47 11.16
C VAL A 176 6.65 14.93 9.70
N ARG A 177 6.21 14.07 8.78
CA ARG A 177 5.97 14.39 7.38
C ARG A 177 5.05 13.36 6.74
N ALA A 178 4.53 13.68 5.58
CA ALA A 178 3.76 12.75 4.75
C ALA A 178 4.14 12.92 3.27
N ILE A 179 3.94 11.86 2.52
CA ILE A 179 4.06 11.84 1.06
C ILE A 179 2.75 11.40 0.43
N VAL A 180 2.52 11.86 -0.80
CA VAL A 180 1.33 11.52 -1.59
C VAL A 180 1.76 10.66 -2.77
N VAL A 181 1.10 9.50 -2.93
CA VAL A 181 1.41 8.55 -4.00
C VAL A 181 0.32 8.61 -5.07
N ASN A 182 0.72 8.95 -6.28
CA ASN A 182 -0.18 8.97 -7.42
C ASN A 182 0.23 7.95 -8.48
N ARG A 183 -0.74 7.46 -9.22
CA ARG A 183 -0.55 6.63 -10.40
C ARG A 183 0.05 7.45 -11.54
N GLU A 184 0.50 6.76 -12.59
CA GLU A 184 1.02 7.36 -13.83
C GLU A 184 0.03 8.29 -14.53
N ASP A 185 -1.27 8.08 -14.33
CA ASP A 185 -2.35 8.92 -14.89
C ASP A 185 -2.73 10.11 -13.99
N GLY A 186 -1.99 10.32 -12.89
CA GLY A 186 -2.19 11.40 -11.94
C GLY A 186 -3.27 11.14 -10.88
N ARG A 187 -4.01 10.03 -10.99
CA ARG A 187 -5.01 9.67 -9.97
C ARG A 187 -4.33 9.15 -8.70
N PRO A 188 -4.95 9.33 -7.51
CA PRO A 188 -4.47 8.74 -6.28
C PRO A 188 -4.27 7.22 -6.39
N LEU A 189 -3.14 6.69 -5.91
CA LEU A 189 -2.94 5.27 -5.72
C LEU A 189 -3.43 4.88 -4.32
N ILE A 190 -4.69 4.53 -4.21
CA ILE A 190 -5.33 4.15 -2.95
C ILE A 190 -5.14 2.68 -2.59
N ASN A 191 -5.60 2.28 -1.41
CA ASN A 191 -5.50 0.94 -0.86
C ASN A 191 -4.05 0.49 -0.63
N LEU A 192 -3.15 1.43 -0.37
CA LEU A 192 -1.82 1.10 0.12
C LEU A 192 -1.95 0.44 1.49
N ASN A 193 -1.52 -0.83 1.58
CA ASN A 193 -1.71 -1.67 2.75
C ASN A 193 -0.35 -2.00 3.39
N GLU A 194 -0.03 -3.24 3.54
CA GLU A 194 1.18 -3.70 4.20
C GLU A 194 2.43 -3.14 3.51
N LEU A 195 3.43 -2.75 4.31
CA LEU A 195 4.59 -1.99 3.89
C LEU A 195 5.89 -2.67 4.30
N GLU A 196 6.91 -2.58 3.41
CA GLU A 196 8.28 -2.91 3.75
C GLU A 196 9.26 -1.87 3.19
N TYR A 197 10.34 -1.57 3.93
CA TYR A 197 11.38 -0.65 3.50
C TYR A 197 12.59 -1.42 2.98
N ILE A 198 12.80 -1.40 1.66
CA ILE A 198 13.81 -2.20 0.98
C ILE A 198 14.76 -1.30 0.18
N ASN A 199 16.03 -1.29 0.55
CA ASN A 199 17.10 -0.60 -0.20
C ASN A 199 16.77 0.87 -0.54
N GLY A 200 16.19 1.61 0.42
CA GLY A 200 15.87 3.02 0.23
C GLY A 200 14.53 3.29 -0.46
N GLU A 201 13.70 2.28 -0.66
CA GLU A 201 12.36 2.40 -1.25
C GLU A 201 11.30 1.89 -0.28
N ILE A 202 10.10 2.44 -0.35
CA ILE A 202 8.91 1.86 0.30
C ILE A 202 8.24 0.93 -0.71
N TRP A 203 8.06 -0.32 -0.32
CA TRP A 203 7.25 -1.29 -1.05
C TRP A 203 5.91 -1.42 -0.33
N ALA A 204 4.81 -1.34 -1.09
CA ALA A 204 3.46 -1.36 -0.54
C ALA A 204 2.60 -2.39 -1.26
N ASN A 205 1.99 -3.29 -0.53
CA ASN A 205 0.89 -4.09 -1.07
C ASN A 205 -0.28 -3.17 -1.46
N ILE A 206 -0.89 -3.42 -2.61
CA ILE A 206 -2.09 -2.70 -3.05
C ILE A 206 -3.28 -3.64 -2.83
N TRP A 207 -4.04 -3.40 -1.76
CA TRP A 207 -5.20 -4.23 -1.41
C TRP A 207 -6.29 -4.10 -2.46
N HIS A 208 -6.83 -5.24 -2.93
CA HIS A 208 -7.78 -5.32 -4.04
C HIS A 208 -7.29 -4.63 -5.31
N SER A 209 -6.01 -4.80 -5.65
CA SER A 209 -5.40 -4.18 -6.83
C SER A 209 -6.06 -4.60 -8.15
N GLU A 210 -6.82 -5.71 -8.19
CA GLU A 210 -7.58 -6.21 -9.32
C GLU A 210 -8.80 -5.33 -9.65
N GLU A 211 -9.31 -4.56 -8.70
CA GLU A 211 -10.46 -3.71 -8.92
C GLU A 211 -10.14 -2.54 -9.88
N PRO A 212 -10.97 -2.29 -10.92
CA PRO A 212 -10.67 -1.29 -11.95
C PRO A 212 -10.47 0.14 -11.43
N GLN A 213 -11.15 0.51 -10.33
CA GLN A 213 -11.01 1.82 -9.71
C GLN A 213 -9.68 1.97 -8.96
N ILE A 214 -9.03 0.85 -8.56
CA ILE A 214 -7.77 0.84 -7.84
C ILE A 214 -6.62 0.73 -8.84
N LEU A 215 -6.39 -0.42 -9.44
CA LEU A 215 -5.34 -0.62 -10.44
C LEU A 215 -5.83 -1.42 -11.67
N GLY A 216 -6.83 -2.29 -11.49
CA GLY A 216 -7.34 -3.20 -12.51
C GLY A 216 -6.37 -4.35 -12.83
N ARG A 217 -5.47 -4.69 -11.93
CA ARG A 217 -4.44 -5.72 -12.08
C ARG A 217 -4.26 -6.45 -10.74
N PRO A 218 -4.37 -7.78 -10.67
CA PRO A 218 -4.28 -8.52 -9.41
C PRO A 218 -2.84 -8.59 -8.86
N ASN A 219 -2.73 -8.68 -7.55
CA ASN A 219 -1.48 -9.00 -6.83
C ASN A 219 -0.30 -8.09 -7.21
N HIS A 220 -0.48 -6.77 -7.10
CA HIS A 220 0.58 -5.81 -7.36
C HIS A 220 1.14 -5.20 -6.08
N ILE A 221 2.46 -5.00 -6.06
CA ILE A 221 3.19 -4.22 -5.07
C ILE A 221 3.66 -2.93 -5.75
N ALA A 222 3.45 -1.79 -5.11
CA ALA A 222 4.00 -0.50 -5.53
C ALA A 222 5.39 -0.29 -4.94
N ARG A 223 6.35 0.18 -5.75
CA ARG A 223 7.67 0.67 -5.33
C ARG A 223 7.62 2.19 -5.32
N ILE A 224 7.92 2.82 -4.19
CA ILE A 224 7.65 4.24 -3.94
C ILE A 224 8.91 4.91 -3.42
N ASP A 225 9.24 6.08 -3.97
CA ASP A 225 10.32 6.95 -3.47
C ASP A 225 9.90 7.57 -2.13
N PRO A 226 10.58 7.26 -1.02
CA PRO A 226 10.22 7.79 0.28
C PRO A 226 10.44 9.30 0.40
N ALA A 227 11.22 9.93 -0.47
CA ALA A 227 11.49 11.37 -0.41
C ALA A 227 10.28 12.22 -0.85
N ASN A 228 9.51 11.73 -1.85
CA ASN A 228 8.51 12.55 -2.52
C ASN A 228 7.22 11.82 -2.92
N GLY A 229 7.13 10.50 -2.69
CA GLY A 229 5.96 9.68 -3.05
C GLY A 229 5.88 9.30 -4.53
N LYS A 230 6.93 9.56 -5.32
CA LYS A 230 6.96 9.16 -6.72
C LYS A 230 6.89 7.64 -6.84
N LEU A 231 6.01 7.16 -7.70
CA LEU A 231 5.94 5.76 -8.04
C LEU A 231 7.15 5.37 -8.91
N LEU A 232 7.99 4.48 -8.40
CA LEU A 232 9.21 4.00 -9.05
C LEU A 232 8.94 2.79 -9.93
N GLY A 233 7.89 2.02 -9.64
CA GLY A 233 7.51 0.84 -10.39
C GLY A 233 6.43 0.04 -9.71
N TYR A 234 5.95 -0.98 -10.44
CA TYR A 234 5.11 -2.02 -9.89
C TYR A 234 5.83 -3.37 -9.96
N ILE A 235 5.55 -4.24 -9.01
CA ILE A 235 5.91 -5.65 -9.08
C ILE A 235 4.62 -6.42 -9.33
N ASP A 236 4.55 -7.07 -10.47
CA ASP A 236 3.42 -7.89 -10.89
C ASP A 236 3.61 -9.32 -10.38
N LEU A 237 2.87 -9.66 -9.34
CA LEU A 237 2.84 -11.01 -8.74
C LEU A 237 1.62 -11.81 -9.19
N SER A 238 1.01 -11.45 -10.32
CA SER A 238 -0.12 -12.20 -10.89
C SER A 238 0.23 -13.67 -11.04
N GLY A 239 -0.64 -14.56 -10.56
CA GLY A 239 -0.45 -16.02 -10.64
C GLY A 239 0.43 -16.63 -9.54
N ILE A 240 0.96 -15.84 -8.60
CA ILE A 240 1.80 -16.36 -7.50
C ILE A 240 0.99 -17.24 -6.55
N SER A 241 -0.26 -16.88 -6.28
CA SER A 241 -1.14 -17.68 -5.42
C SER A 241 -2.00 -18.62 -6.27
N PRO A 242 -2.18 -19.89 -5.83
CA PRO A 242 -3.10 -20.81 -6.47
C PRO A 242 -4.55 -20.32 -6.42
N ASP A 243 -5.37 -20.69 -7.42
CA ASP A 243 -6.77 -20.26 -7.51
C ASP A 243 -7.64 -20.75 -6.33
N ASP A 244 -7.29 -21.86 -5.69
CA ASP A 244 -7.98 -22.39 -4.52
C ASP A 244 -7.78 -21.56 -3.25
N GLU A 245 -6.73 -20.75 -3.17
CA GLU A 245 -6.49 -19.82 -2.05
C GLU A 245 -7.30 -18.52 -2.19
N ARG A 246 -7.84 -18.23 -3.37
CA ARG A 246 -8.65 -17.04 -3.67
C ARG A 246 -10.16 -17.24 -3.60
N ARG A 247 -10.64 -18.31 -2.95
CA ARG A 247 -12.07 -18.58 -2.80
C ARG A 247 -12.81 -17.48 -2.02
N ASP A 248 -12.13 -16.87 -1.05
CA ASP A 248 -12.61 -15.68 -0.36
C ASP A 248 -11.91 -14.47 -1.00
N LYS A 249 -12.68 -13.44 -1.36
CA LYS A 249 -12.17 -12.19 -1.93
C LYS A 249 -11.19 -11.46 -1.00
N GLU A 250 -11.29 -11.69 0.31
CA GLU A 250 -10.39 -11.10 1.30
C GLU A 250 -9.02 -11.80 1.36
N ASN A 251 -8.87 -13.00 0.76
CA ASN A 251 -7.60 -13.71 0.70
C ASN A 251 -6.64 -13.09 -0.33
N THR A 252 -6.38 -11.82 -0.18
CA THR A 252 -5.51 -11.02 -1.07
C THR A 252 -4.04 -11.18 -0.72
N LEU A 253 -3.16 -10.86 -1.67
CA LEU A 253 -1.74 -10.61 -1.41
C LEU A 253 -1.61 -9.55 -0.31
N ASN A 254 -0.94 -9.90 0.79
CA ASN A 254 -0.62 -8.98 1.88
C ASN A 254 0.48 -9.59 2.77
N GLY A 255 1.57 -8.87 2.93
CA GLY A 255 2.75 -9.29 3.66
C GLY A 255 4.00 -9.33 2.78
N ILE A 256 4.94 -8.45 3.08
CA ILE A 256 6.28 -8.36 2.51
C ILE A 256 7.26 -8.40 3.67
N ALA A 257 8.29 -9.24 3.59
CA ALA A 257 9.37 -9.19 4.55
C ALA A 257 10.71 -9.23 3.82
N TYR A 258 11.69 -8.52 4.35
CA TYR A 258 13.02 -8.42 3.76
C TYR A 258 14.10 -8.82 4.76
N ASP A 259 15.04 -9.67 4.31
CA ASP A 259 16.26 -9.98 5.03
C ASP A 259 17.43 -9.17 4.43
N PRO A 260 17.84 -8.08 5.07
CA PRO A 260 18.90 -7.23 4.54
C PRO A 260 20.28 -7.89 4.53
N ALA A 261 20.50 -8.94 5.33
CA ALA A 261 21.78 -9.62 5.39
C ALA A 261 22.03 -10.53 4.18
N THR A 262 20.97 -11.07 3.60
CA THR A 262 21.04 -12.00 2.45
C THR A 262 20.25 -11.52 1.24
N GLU A 263 19.65 -10.32 1.31
CA GLU A 263 18.81 -9.70 0.26
C GLU A 263 17.61 -10.56 -0.16
N ARG A 264 17.08 -11.38 0.77
CA ARG A 264 15.92 -12.23 0.51
C ARG A 264 14.62 -11.47 0.71
N ILE A 265 13.71 -11.66 -0.22
CA ILE A 265 12.38 -11.04 -0.18
C ILE A 265 11.34 -12.15 -0.04
N PHE A 266 10.46 -12.00 0.93
CA PHE A 266 9.37 -12.92 1.20
C PHE A 266 8.04 -12.23 0.97
N VAL A 267 7.09 -12.95 0.38
CA VAL A 267 5.71 -12.47 0.18
C VAL A 267 4.70 -13.55 0.52
N THR A 268 3.58 -13.15 1.07
CA THR A 268 2.44 -14.03 1.34
C THR A 268 1.13 -13.28 1.15
N GLY A 269 0.01 -13.87 1.57
CA GLY A 269 -1.31 -13.24 1.56
C GLY A 269 -2.16 -13.69 2.73
N LYS A 270 -3.27 -12.96 2.94
CA LYS A 270 -4.26 -13.26 3.96
C LYS A 270 -4.80 -14.67 3.76
N ARG A 271 -4.64 -15.53 4.77
CA ARG A 271 -5.07 -16.93 4.78
C ARG A 271 -4.49 -17.81 3.66
N TRP A 272 -3.36 -17.39 3.08
CA TRP A 272 -2.65 -18.26 2.15
C TRP A 272 -1.95 -19.39 2.87
N ARG A 273 -1.81 -20.53 2.18
CA ARG A 273 -1.09 -21.71 2.72
C ARG A 273 0.40 -21.67 2.48
N ARG A 274 0.87 -20.66 1.74
CA ARG A 274 2.25 -20.57 1.28
C ARG A 274 2.80 -19.17 1.48
N LEU A 275 4.06 -19.14 1.86
CA LEU A 275 4.93 -17.98 1.81
C LEU A 275 5.95 -18.24 0.72
N PHE A 276 6.23 -17.25 -0.09
CA PHE A 276 7.15 -17.36 -1.22
C PHE A 276 8.38 -16.48 -0.99
N GLU A 277 9.57 -17.06 -1.19
CA GLU A 277 10.78 -16.28 -1.40
C GLU A 277 10.88 -15.95 -2.89
N ILE A 278 11.04 -14.69 -3.22
CA ILE A 278 11.04 -14.21 -4.61
C ILE A 278 12.32 -13.44 -4.95
N LYS A 279 12.64 -13.44 -6.25
CA LYS A 279 13.56 -12.47 -6.87
C LYS A 279 12.77 -11.62 -7.85
N VAL A 280 12.90 -10.30 -7.72
CA VAL A 280 12.29 -9.35 -8.64
C VAL A 280 13.17 -9.20 -9.87
N LYS A 281 12.54 -9.21 -11.05
CA LYS A 281 13.21 -9.12 -12.36
C LYS A 281 12.55 -8.06 -13.24
N PRO A 282 13.28 -7.41 -14.15
CA PRO A 282 12.67 -6.59 -15.17
C PRO A 282 11.64 -7.41 -15.97
N LYS A 283 10.48 -6.83 -16.27
CA LYS A 283 9.51 -7.43 -17.18
C LYS A 283 9.99 -7.12 -18.61
N GLN A 284 10.27 -8.17 -19.37
CA GLN A 284 10.66 -8.08 -20.77
C GLN A 284 9.50 -7.64 -21.66
#